data_b699b70142107a7bad5dd09f4aa82796
#
_entry.id   b699b70142107a7bad5dd09f4aa82796
#
_cell.length_a   1.000
_cell.length_b   1.000
_cell.length_c   1.000
_cell.angle_alpha   90.00
_cell.angle_beta   90.00
_cell.angle_gamma   90.00
#
_symmetry.space_group_name_H-M   'P 1'
#
loop_
_entity.id
_entity.type
_entity.pdbx_description
1 polymer ?
#
loop_
_entity_poly.entity_id
_entity_poly.type
_entity_poly.pdbx_seq_one_letter_code
_entity_poly.pdbx_strand_id
1 'polypeptide(L)'
;MSDVIVLGGGASGMAAALTALERGCTVTLIERQARLGRKLLTTGNGRCNLTNEHAGPDHYHGERPEFCRYALAQYPAAETLAWFATMGLETVTEADGRVYPRTNTANSVLDVLRAALARYESLTLLTGDPVSAVKHKNGVFTCTLESGAAVQ
;
A
#
# COMPACT_ATOMS: atom_id res chain seq x y z
N MET A 1 -13.52 -14.27 10.52
CA MET A 1 -12.61 -13.39 11.31
C MET A 1 -11.26 -13.40 10.61
N SER A 2 -10.66 -12.23 10.41
CA SER A 2 -9.33 -12.10 9.80
C SER A 2 -8.28 -11.78 10.87
N ASP A 3 -7.03 -12.21 10.65
CA ASP A 3 -5.93 -11.85 11.55
C ASP A 3 -5.61 -10.35 11.45
N VAL A 4 -5.78 -9.78 10.25
CA VAL A 4 -5.50 -8.37 9.96
C VAL A 4 -6.63 -7.76 9.15
N ILE A 5 -7.08 -6.57 9.56
CA ILE A 5 -7.98 -5.73 8.76
C ILE A 5 -7.20 -4.50 8.31
N VAL A 6 -7.16 -4.26 7.00
CA VAL A 6 -6.52 -3.08 6.41
C VAL A 6 -7.59 -2.11 5.90
N LEU A 7 -7.58 -0.88 6.39
CA LEU A 7 -8.52 0.17 5.99
C LEU A 7 -7.88 1.10 4.97
N GLY A 8 -8.39 1.04 3.75
CA GLY A 8 -7.94 1.82 2.60
C GLY A 8 -7.05 1.03 1.65
N GLY A 9 -7.48 0.93 0.41
CA GLY A 9 -6.80 0.22 -0.69
C GLY A 9 -5.87 1.12 -1.51
N GLY A 10 -5.22 2.11 -0.89
CA GLY A 10 -4.14 2.89 -1.50
C GLY A 10 -2.83 2.13 -1.54
N ALA A 11 -1.73 2.77 -1.98
CA ALA A 11 -0.41 2.15 -2.06
C ALA A 11 0.03 1.54 -0.72
N SER A 12 -0.07 2.30 0.38
CA SER A 12 0.31 1.83 1.72
C SER A 12 -0.57 0.69 2.22
N GLY A 13 -1.89 0.74 1.96
CA GLY A 13 -2.79 -0.34 2.36
C GLY A 13 -2.56 -1.63 1.57
N MET A 14 -2.32 -1.54 0.26
CA MET A 14 -1.96 -2.70 -0.54
C MET A 14 -0.62 -3.31 -0.09
N ALA A 15 0.38 -2.48 0.21
CA ALA A 15 1.66 -2.96 0.74
C ALA A 15 1.50 -3.62 2.11
N ALA A 16 0.72 -3.02 3.02
CA ALA A 16 0.44 -3.61 4.33
C ALA A 16 -0.28 -4.96 4.22
N ALA A 17 -1.30 -5.05 3.33
CA ALA A 17 -2.02 -6.29 3.07
C ALA A 17 -1.08 -7.37 2.52
N LEU A 18 -0.26 -7.05 1.51
CA LEU A 18 0.73 -7.99 0.95
C LEU A 18 1.71 -8.48 2.02
N THR A 19 2.27 -7.57 2.81
CA THR A 19 3.21 -7.93 3.87
C THR A 19 2.58 -8.87 4.92
N ALA A 20 1.32 -8.67 5.27
CA ALA A 20 0.61 -9.56 6.19
C ALA A 20 0.33 -10.94 5.55
N LEU A 21 -0.10 -10.96 4.29
CA LEU A 21 -0.35 -12.18 3.52
C LEU A 21 0.93 -13.01 3.35
N GLU A 22 2.07 -12.38 3.02
CA GLU A 22 3.39 -13.01 2.91
C GLU A 22 3.84 -13.68 4.23
N ARG A 23 3.33 -13.20 5.36
CA ARG A 23 3.56 -13.78 6.69
C ARG A 23 2.53 -14.84 7.10
N GLY A 24 1.65 -15.23 6.19
CA GLY A 24 0.66 -16.27 6.40
C GLY A 24 -0.61 -15.81 7.12
N CYS A 25 -0.82 -14.49 7.30
CA CYS A 25 -2.05 -13.99 7.90
C CYS A 25 -3.23 -14.09 6.92
N THR A 26 -4.43 -14.25 7.47
CA THR A 26 -5.68 -13.95 6.76
C THR A 26 -5.95 -12.45 6.82
N VAL A 27 -6.25 -11.84 5.67
CA VAL A 27 -6.39 -10.38 5.56
C VAL A 27 -7.74 -9.99 4.99
N THR A 28 -8.40 -9.01 5.61
CA THR A 28 -9.52 -8.29 4.99
C THR A 28 -9.06 -6.88 4.64
N LEU A 29 -9.02 -6.55 3.35
CA LEU A 29 -8.73 -5.21 2.83
C LEU A 29 -10.02 -4.52 2.43
N ILE A 30 -10.32 -3.39 3.08
CA ILE A 30 -11.54 -2.60 2.86
C ILE A 30 -11.18 -1.29 2.16
N GLU A 31 -11.80 -1.03 1.01
CA GLU A 31 -11.62 0.21 0.24
C GLU A 31 -12.99 0.85 -0.04
N ARG A 32 -13.14 2.12 0.27
CA ARG A 32 -14.40 2.87 0.04
C ARG A 32 -14.75 3.09 -1.43
N GLN A 33 -13.74 3.12 -2.29
CA GLN A 33 -13.94 3.25 -3.73
C GLN A 33 -14.20 1.87 -4.35
N ALA A 34 -14.83 1.85 -5.51
CA ALA A 34 -15.10 0.62 -6.26
C ALA A 34 -13.83 -0.11 -6.73
N ARG A 35 -12.66 0.55 -6.69
CA ARG A 35 -11.38 -0.02 -7.15
C ARG A 35 -10.23 0.45 -6.26
N LEU A 36 -9.25 -0.45 -6.02
CA LEU A 36 -8.02 -0.14 -5.31
C LEU A 36 -7.16 0.86 -6.09
N GLY A 37 -6.36 1.65 -5.35
CA GLY A 37 -5.23 2.41 -5.89
C GLY A 37 -5.60 3.68 -6.67
N ARG A 38 -6.82 4.21 -6.54
CA ARG A 38 -7.26 5.40 -7.31
C ARG A 38 -6.29 6.58 -7.20
N LYS A 39 -5.81 6.89 -5.97
CA LYS A 39 -4.88 8.00 -5.75
C LYS A 39 -3.51 7.75 -6.38
N LEU A 40 -3.07 6.49 -6.44
CA LEU A 40 -1.77 6.11 -7.02
C LEU A 40 -1.69 6.51 -8.49
N LEU A 41 -2.78 6.39 -9.25
CA LEU A 41 -2.86 6.74 -10.66
C LEU A 41 -2.57 8.22 -10.97
N THR A 42 -2.73 9.11 -9.99
CA THR A 42 -2.49 10.56 -10.15
C THR A 42 -1.12 11.00 -9.67
N THR A 43 -0.35 10.10 -9.02
CA THR A 43 0.98 10.43 -8.52
C THR A 43 2.00 10.58 -9.65
N GLY A 44 2.98 11.46 -9.45
CA GLY A 44 4.03 11.69 -10.46
C GLY A 44 3.47 12.07 -11.83
N ASN A 45 2.40 12.87 -11.89
CA ASN A 45 1.68 13.22 -13.14
C ASN A 45 1.23 11.99 -13.93
N GLY A 46 0.70 10.97 -13.26
CA GLY A 46 0.24 9.72 -13.87
C GLY A 46 1.35 8.69 -14.14
N ARG A 47 2.59 9.00 -13.76
CA ARG A 47 3.76 8.13 -13.94
C ARG A 47 4.04 7.25 -12.74
N CYS A 48 3.59 7.63 -11.55
CA CYS A 48 3.91 7.05 -10.24
C CYS A 48 5.41 7.16 -9.90
N ASN A 49 5.85 8.28 -9.32
CA ASN A 49 7.17 8.35 -8.70
C ASN A 49 7.19 7.40 -7.48
N LEU A 50 7.90 6.28 -7.61
CA LEU A 50 7.96 5.22 -6.59
C LEU A 50 8.79 5.64 -5.38
N THR A 51 9.97 6.19 -5.66
CA THR A 51 10.94 6.64 -4.66
C THR A 51 11.97 7.57 -5.31
N ASN A 52 12.95 7.99 -4.52
CA ASN A 52 14.16 8.64 -5.01
C ASN A 52 15.37 7.90 -4.42
N GLU A 53 16.38 7.61 -5.24
CA GLU A 53 17.63 6.93 -4.80
C GLU A 53 18.37 7.70 -3.71
N HIS A 54 18.16 9.02 -3.66
CA HIS A 54 18.74 9.88 -2.63
C HIS A 54 17.79 10.13 -1.46
N ALA A 55 16.66 9.38 -1.37
CA ALA A 55 15.72 9.54 -0.29
C ALA A 55 16.37 9.28 1.07
N GLY A 56 16.32 10.27 1.94
CA GLY A 56 16.87 10.21 3.28
C GLY A 56 16.15 11.17 4.23
N PRO A 57 16.36 11.04 5.54
CA PRO A 57 15.68 11.87 6.54
C PRO A 57 15.82 13.38 6.30
N ASP A 58 16.92 13.81 5.69
CA ASP A 58 17.25 15.22 5.45
C ASP A 58 16.35 15.86 4.36
N HIS A 59 15.61 15.04 3.61
CA HIS A 59 14.63 15.49 2.61
C HIS A 59 13.20 15.58 3.17
N TYR A 60 13.00 15.28 4.47
CA TYR A 60 11.72 15.37 5.13
C TYR A 60 11.65 16.62 6.00
N HIS A 61 10.59 17.38 5.85
CA HIS A 61 10.38 18.67 6.55
C HIS A 61 9.07 18.65 7.34
N GLY A 62 9.02 19.35 8.45
CA GLY A 62 7.85 19.44 9.33
C GLY A 62 8.27 19.64 10.78
N GLU A 63 7.32 19.54 11.70
CA GLU A 63 7.58 19.70 13.14
C GLU A 63 8.49 18.62 13.72
N ARG A 64 8.43 17.39 13.16
CA ARG A 64 9.21 16.23 13.62
C ARG A 64 9.73 15.44 12.43
N PRO A 65 10.71 15.97 11.68
CA PRO A 65 11.20 15.30 10.46
C PRO A 65 11.86 13.94 10.76
N GLU A 66 12.42 13.76 11.93
CA GLU A 66 13.09 12.51 12.36
C GLU A 66 12.12 11.33 12.55
N PHE A 67 10.81 11.56 12.57
CA PHE A 67 9.83 10.47 12.70
C PHE A 67 9.93 9.45 11.54
N CYS A 68 10.40 9.88 10.37
CA CYS A 68 10.57 9.00 9.20
C CYS A 68 11.82 8.12 9.27
N ARG A 69 12.80 8.42 10.17
CA ARG A 69 14.11 7.73 10.22
C ARG A 69 13.96 6.22 10.36
N TYR A 70 13.09 5.78 11.26
CA TYR A 70 12.89 4.35 11.49
C TYR A 70 12.35 3.65 10.21
N ALA A 71 11.33 4.20 9.59
CA ALA A 71 10.73 3.63 8.39
C ALA A 71 11.72 3.59 7.21
N LEU A 72 12.48 4.68 6.99
CA LEU A 72 13.47 4.76 5.93
C LEU A 72 14.68 3.84 6.18
N ALA A 73 15.05 3.62 7.44
CA ALA A 73 16.12 2.68 7.79
C ALA A 73 15.70 1.22 7.56
N GLN A 74 14.42 0.88 7.79
CA GLN A 74 13.88 -0.46 7.56
C GLN A 74 13.61 -0.72 6.06
N TYR A 75 13.15 0.31 5.33
CA TYR A 75 12.82 0.24 3.91
C TYR A 75 13.47 1.41 3.14
N PRO A 76 14.79 1.36 2.93
CA PRO A 76 15.46 2.31 2.05
C PRO A 76 14.99 2.15 0.60
N ALA A 77 15.34 3.11 -0.26
CA ALA A 77 14.94 3.10 -1.67
C ALA A 77 15.27 1.77 -2.36
N ALA A 78 16.47 1.23 -2.14
CA ALA A 78 16.91 -0.04 -2.74
C ALA A 78 16.01 -1.22 -2.35
N GLU A 79 15.65 -1.36 -1.07
CA GLU A 79 14.76 -2.41 -0.58
C GLU A 79 13.34 -2.25 -1.15
N THR A 80 12.84 -1.01 -1.23
CA THR A 80 11.56 -0.72 -1.86
C THR A 80 11.54 -1.17 -3.32
N LEU A 81 12.58 -0.87 -4.09
CA LEU A 81 12.71 -1.27 -5.49
C LEU A 81 12.85 -2.79 -5.64
N ALA A 82 13.65 -3.44 -4.78
CA ALA A 82 13.78 -4.88 -4.75
C ALA A 82 12.43 -5.56 -4.50
N TRP A 83 11.65 -5.05 -3.54
CA TRP A 83 10.30 -5.57 -3.28
C TRP A 83 9.37 -5.45 -4.49
N PHE A 84 9.35 -4.32 -5.20
CA PHE A 84 8.58 -4.19 -6.43
C PHE A 84 9.10 -5.11 -7.55
N ALA A 85 10.41 -5.33 -7.64
CA ALA A 85 11.00 -6.26 -8.60
C ALA A 85 10.56 -7.71 -8.39
N THR A 86 10.32 -8.16 -7.13
CA THR A 86 9.76 -9.50 -6.87
C THR A 86 8.36 -9.69 -7.46
N MET A 87 7.63 -8.60 -7.66
CA MET A 87 6.31 -8.60 -8.32
C MET A 87 6.40 -8.43 -9.84
N GLY A 88 7.62 -8.28 -10.41
CA GLY A 88 7.85 -8.12 -11.83
C GLY A 88 7.80 -6.66 -12.32
N LEU A 89 7.89 -5.66 -11.43
CA LEU A 89 7.95 -4.26 -11.83
C LEU A 89 9.38 -3.89 -12.22
N GLU A 90 9.59 -3.55 -13.48
CA GLU A 90 10.83 -2.93 -13.94
C GLU A 90 10.78 -1.40 -13.74
N THR A 91 11.88 -0.83 -13.26
CA THR A 91 11.99 0.60 -12.96
C THR A 91 13.12 1.26 -13.73
N VAL A 92 13.07 2.59 -13.80
CA VAL A 92 14.11 3.44 -14.35
C VAL A 92 14.33 4.63 -13.41
N THR A 93 15.62 4.97 -13.19
CA THR A 93 16.02 6.14 -12.41
C THR A 93 16.33 7.30 -13.35
N GLU A 94 15.75 8.46 -13.10
CA GLU A 94 16.07 9.70 -13.79
C GLU A 94 17.35 10.36 -13.17
N ALA A 95 17.92 11.31 -13.88
CA ALA A 95 19.19 11.95 -13.47
C ALA A 95 19.16 12.64 -12.09
N ASP A 96 17.98 13.01 -11.62
CA ASP A 96 17.76 13.62 -10.29
C ASP A 96 17.42 12.58 -9.19
N GLY A 97 17.62 11.30 -9.49
CA GLY A 97 17.39 10.19 -8.58
C GLY A 97 15.93 9.73 -8.46
N ARG A 98 14.97 10.38 -9.12
CA ARG A 98 13.57 9.94 -9.12
C ARG A 98 13.40 8.62 -9.86
N VAL A 99 12.65 7.71 -9.27
CA VAL A 99 12.44 6.37 -9.82
C VAL A 99 10.99 6.19 -10.26
N TYR A 100 10.83 5.73 -11.50
CA TYR A 100 9.54 5.50 -12.14
C TYR A 100 9.46 4.07 -12.70
N PRO A 101 8.25 3.52 -12.93
CA PRO A 101 8.12 2.29 -13.70
C PRO A 101 8.67 2.50 -15.12
N ARG A 102 9.36 1.50 -15.69
CA ARG A 102 9.92 1.57 -17.05
C ARG A 102 8.89 1.91 -18.11
N THR A 103 7.65 1.50 -17.90
CA THR A 103 6.51 1.81 -18.79
C THR A 103 6.09 3.27 -18.73
N ASN A 104 6.62 4.04 -17.80
CA ASN A 104 6.30 5.45 -17.58
C ASN A 104 4.82 5.72 -17.26
N THR A 105 4.12 4.75 -16.67
CA THR A 105 2.69 4.87 -16.30
C THR A 105 2.40 4.26 -14.93
N ALA A 106 1.61 4.96 -14.13
CA ALA A 106 1.16 4.52 -12.82
C ALA A 106 0.31 3.23 -12.86
N ASN A 107 -0.32 2.94 -14.01
CA ASN A 107 -1.08 1.70 -14.18
C ASN A 107 -0.22 0.47 -13.94
N SER A 108 1.02 0.44 -14.43
CA SER A 108 1.91 -0.72 -14.25
C SER A 108 2.20 -1.01 -12.79
N VAL A 109 2.39 0.04 -11.97
CA VAL A 109 2.58 -0.12 -10.53
C VAL A 109 1.32 -0.69 -9.88
N LEU A 110 0.16 -0.17 -10.27
CA LEU A 110 -1.11 -0.61 -9.72
C LEU A 110 -1.44 -2.06 -10.13
N ASP A 111 -1.13 -2.42 -11.36
CA ASP A 111 -1.41 -3.76 -11.90
C ASP A 111 -0.55 -4.83 -11.21
N VAL A 112 0.74 -4.57 -10.95
CA VAL A 112 1.58 -5.53 -10.23
C VAL A 112 1.12 -5.71 -8.78
N LEU A 113 0.71 -4.63 -8.10
CA LEU A 113 0.18 -4.71 -6.74
C LEU A 113 -1.14 -5.49 -6.69
N ARG A 114 -2.05 -5.25 -7.62
CA ARG A 114 -3.33 -5.99 -7.71
C ARG A 114 -3.12 -7.46 -8.06
N ALA A 115 -2.22 -7.74 -9.02
CA ALA A 115 -1.89 -9.10 -9.40
C ALA A 115 -1.23 -9.86 -8.24
N ALA A 116 -0.36 -9.21 -7.47
CA ALA A 116 0.25 -9.81 -6.28
C ALA A 116 -0.81 -10.15 -5.22
N LEU A 117 -1.73 -9.22 -4.92
CA LEU A 117 -2.84 -9.46 -3.99
C LEU A 117 -3.74 -10.61 -4.44
N ALA A 118 -4.03 -10.70 -5.74
CA ALA A 118 -4.91 -11.73 -6.30
C ALA A 118 -4.36 -13.16 -6.20
N ARG A 119 -3.08 -13.35 -5.86
CA ARG A 119 -2.48 -14.67 -5.66
C ARG A 119 -2.86 -15.33 -4.33
N TYR A 120 -3.44 -14.55 -3.39
CA TYR A 120 -3.71 -15.02 -2.04
C TYR A 120 -5.18 -15.34 -1.83
N GLU A 121 -5.50 -16.63 -1.64
CA GLU A 121 -6.84 -17.08 -1.26
C GLU A 121 -7.24 -16.60 0.16
N SER A 122 -6.24 -16.30 1.00
CA SER A 122 -6.43 -15.76 2.36
C SER A 122 -6.75 -14.25 2.38
N LEU A 123 -6.91 -13.61 1.22
CA LEU A 123 -7.36 -12.24 1.09
C LEU A 123 -8.87 -12.15 0.86
N THR A 124 -9.55 -11.41 1.73
CA THR A 124 -10.90 -10.92 1.47
C THR A 124 -10.83 -9.45 1.06
N LEU A 125 -11.31 -9.12 -0.13
CA LEU A 125 -11.33 -7.76 -0.65
C LEU A 125 -12.77 -7.23 -0.64
N LEU A 126 -13.00 -6.14 0.09
CA LEU A 126 -14.27 -5.41 0.14
C LEU A 126 -14.08 -4.02 -0.45
N THR A 127 -14.80 -3.71 -1.52
CA THR A 127 -14.71 -2.42 -2.23
C THR A 127 -16.08 -1.78 -2.38
N GLY A 128 -16.10 -0.44 -2.45
CA GLY A 128 -17.33 0.31 -2.68
C GLY A 128 -18.19 0.50 -1.42
N ASP A 129 -17.70 0.12 -0.25
CA ASP A 129 -18.44 0.23 1.01
C ASP A 129 -17.54 0.82 2.11
N PRO A 130 -17.70 2.10 2.45
CA PRO A 130 -16.86 2.77 3.44
C PRO A 130 -17.04 2.21 4.85
N VAL A 131 -15.96 2.22 5.63
CA VAL A 131 -16.05 1.97 7.07
C VAL A 131 -16.61 3.19 7.76
N SER A 132 -17.73 3.03 8.47
CA SER A 132 -18.41 4.07 9.23
C SER A 132 -17.95 4.13 10.70
N ALA A 133 -17.55 2.99 11.27
CA ALA A 133 -17.07 2.92 12.65
C ALA A 133 -16.08 1.78 12.85
N VAL A 134 -15.15 2.00 13.79
CA VAL A 134 -14.22 0.96 14.29
C VAL A 134 -14.40 0.88 15.81
N LYS A 135 -14.61 -0.32 16.32
CA LYS A 135 -14.70 -0.62 17.75
C LYS A 135 -13.66 -1.66 18.14
N HIS A 136 -13.07 -1.50 19.32
CA HIS A 136 -12.19 -2.50 19.92
C HIS A 136 -12.79 -2.97 21.23
N LYS A 137 -13.02 -4.27 21.36
CA LYS A 137 -13.52 -4.89 22.60
C LYS A 137 -12.94 -6.29 22.75
N ASN A 138 -12.44 -6.59 23.95
CA ASN A 138 -11.88 -7.91 24.29
C ASN A 138 -10.80 -8.41 23.30
N GLY A 139 -9.91 -7.51 22.85
CA GLY A 139 -8.84 -7.85 21.91
C GLY A 139 -9.26 -7.96 20.45
N VAL A 140 -10.55 -7.77 20.13
CA VAL A 140 -11.08 -7.88 18.77
C VAL A 140 -11.47 -6.51 18.24
N PHE A 141 -11.04 -6.19 17.02
CA PHE A 141 -11.51 -5.05 16.25
C PHE A 141 -12.74 -5.43 15.44
N THR A 142 -13.75 -4.57 15.46
CA THR A 142 -14.94 -4.70 14.63
C THR A 142 -15.09 -3.44 13.80
N CYS A 143 -15.05 -3.58 12.48
CA CYS A 143 -15.30 -2.52 11.51
C CYS A 143 -16.76 -2.62 11.05
N THR A 144 -17.54 -1.55 11.21
CA THR A 144 -18.89 -1.44 10.67
C THR A 144 -18.83 -0.68 9.36
N LEU A 145 -19.42 -1.22 8.30
CA LEU A 145 -19.52 -0.61 6.99
C LEU A 145 -20.79 0.27 6.89
N GLU A 146 -20.84 1.17 5.92
CA GLU A 146 -22.03 2.02 5.70
C GLU A 146 -23.26 1.17 5.31
N SER A 147 -23.07 0.04 4.65
CA SER A 147 -24.14 -0.93 4.38
C SER A 147 -24.75 -1.58 5.63
N GLY A 148 -24.14 -1.42 6.79
CA GLY A 148 -24.49 -2.09 8.02
C GLY A 148 -23.79 -3.43 8.25
N ALA A 149 -23.04 -3.93 7.30
CA ALA A 149 -22.21 -5.14 7.48
C ALA A 149 -21.09 -4.91 8.51
N ALA A 150 -20.69 -5.96 9.21
CA ALA A 150 -19.62 -5.93 10.20
C ALA A 150 -18.51 -6.93 9.82
N VAL A 151 -17.26 -6.49 9.99
CA VAL A 151 -16.04 -7.27 9.71
C VAL A 151 -15.21 -7.35 10.99
N GLN A 152 -14.71 -8.53 11.29
CA GLN A 152 -13.85 -8.82 12.44
C GLN A 152 -12.59 -9.56 12.01
#